data_ad239be763a2411de882c9e25a4cd0c4
#
_entry.id   ad239be763a2411de882c9e25a4cd0c4
#
_cell.length_a   1.000
_cell.length_b   1.000
_cell.length_c   1.000
_cell.angle_alpha   90.00
_cell.angle_beta   90.00
_cell.angle_gamma   90.00
#
_symmetry.space_group_name_H-M   'P 1'
#
loop_
_entity.id
_entity.type
_entity.pdbx_description
1 polymer ?
#
loop_
_entity_poly.entity_id
_entity_poly.type
_entity_poly.pdbx_seq_one_letter_code
_entity_poly.pdbx_strand_id
1 'polypeptide(L)'
;MEDKRKILETFENPYKDRDYFIEHTAPEFTSLCPKTGQPDFATMVLEYIPDELCVELKSYKLYLNSFRNDGIYFEAVTNRILDDLVAVTQPRYMKLTANFNVRGGITSVVVAEYFKEDSLNDQ
;
A
#
# COMPACT_ATOMS: atom_id res chain seq x y z
N MET A 1 -0.58 -9.83 -17.09
CA MET A 1 -0.26 -9.23 -15.80
C MET A 1 -1.11 -9.86 -14.72
N GLU A 2 -0.47 -10.29 -13.67
CA GLU A 2 -1.17 -10.93 -12.58
C GLU A 2 -2.03 -9.95 -11.80
N ASP A 3 -3.21 -10.39 -11.41
CA ASP A 3 -4.07 -9.57 -10.56
C ASP A 3 -3.74 -9.89 -9.09
N LYS A 4 -2.75 -9.20 -8.56
CA LYS A 4 -2.30 -9.39 -7.18
C LYS A 4 -3.35 -8.99 -6.16
N ARG A 5 -4.32 -8.18 -6.61
CA ARG A 5 -5.39 -7.72 -5.73
C ARG A 5 -6.17 -8.88 -5.11
N LYS A 6 -6.23 -10.01 -5.81
CA LYS A 6 -6.94 -11.20 -5.33
C LYS A 6 -6.31 -11.81 -4.07
N ILE A 7 -5.04 -11.49 -3.79
CA ILE A 7 -4.38 -11.98 -2.58
C ILE A 7 -4.95 -11.29 -1.34
N LEU A 8 -5.35 -10.02 -1.50
CA LEU A 8 -5.81 -9.21 -0.37
C LEU A 8 -7.18 -9.66 0.12
N GLU A 9 -7.29 -9.81 1.44
CA GLU A 9 -8.55 -10.11 2.12
C GLU A 9 -8.90 -8.97 3.06
N THR A 10 -10.17 -8.89 3.39
CA THR A 10 -10.67 -7.83 4.26
C THR A 10 -11.54 -8.43 5.34
N PHE A 11 -11.78 -7.65 6.40
CA PHE A 11 -12.75 -8.00 7.43
C PHE A 11 -13.52 -6.75 7.80
N GLU A 12 -14.68 -6.96 8.41
CA GLU A 12 -15.58 -5.86 8.71
C GLU A 12 -15.00 -4.96 9.79
N ASN A 13 -15.02 -3.64 9.54
CA ASN A 13 -14.56 -2.67 10.52
C ASN A 13 -15.44 -2.72 11.75
N PRO A 14 -14.87 -2.98 12.95
CA PRO A 14 -15.67 -3.10 14.16
C PRO A 14 -16.21 -1.77 14.70
N TYR A 15 -15.72 -0.62 14.23
CA TYR A 15 -16.14 0.69 14.73
C TYR A 15 -16.37 1.64 13.58
N LYS A 16 -17.46 1.45 12.85
CA LYS A 16 -17.76 2.21 11.64
C LYS A 16 -18.25 3.63 11.92
N ASP A 17 -18.62 3.90 13.15
CA ASP A 17 -19.22 5.20 13.51
C ASP A 17 -18.21 6.22 13.99
N ARG A 18 -16.93 5.91 13.90
CA ARG A 18 -15.88 6.86 14.25
C ARG A 18 -14.70 6.73 13.30
N ASP A 19 -13.97 7.81 13.15
CA ASP A 19 -12.71 7.79 12.44
C ASP A 19 -11.59 7.42 13.41
N TYR A 20 -10.73 6.52 12.98
CA TYR A 20 -9.50 6.22 13.71
C TYR A 20 -8.47 5.77 12.70
N PHE A 21 -7.20 5.94 13.05
CA PHE A 21 -6.10 5.59 12.16
C PHE A 21 -5.57 4.21 12.48
N ILE A 22 -5.30 3.45 11.42
CA ILE A 22 -4.55 2.21 11.51
C ILE A 22 -3.23 2.45 10.79
N GLU A 23 -2.13 2.03 11.41
CA GLU A 23 -0.82 2.11 10.78
C GLU A 23 -0.17 0.75 10.79
N HIS A 24 0.25 0.31 9.61
CA HIS A 24 1.01 -0.94 9.47
C HIS A 24 2.36 -0.61 8.85
N THR A 25 3.43 -1.02 9.53
CA THR A 25 4.80 -0.80 9.05
C THR A 25 5.38 -2.13 8.61
N ALA A 26 5.81 -2.21 7.36
CA ALA A 26 6.42 -3.40 6.78
C ALA A 26 7.86 -3.08 6.38
N PRO A 27 8.85 -3.42 7.24
CA PRO A 27 10.22 -2.98 7.00
C PRO A 27 11.01 -3.83 6.03
N GLU A 28 10.43 -4.91 5.54
CA GLU A 28 11.18 -5.88 4.72
C GLU A 28 10.63 -6.01 3.30
N PHE A 29 10.01 -4.97 2.78
CA PHE A 29 9.52 -5.01 1.42
C PHE A 29 10.67 -5.07 0.43
N THR A 30 10.52 -5.89 -0.62
CA THR A 30 11.50 -5.95 -1.69
C THR A 30 10.84 -6.15 -3.04
N SER A 31 11.46 -5.55 -4.05
CA SER A 31 11.12 -5.73 -5.46
C SER A 31 12.43 -5.67 -6.23
N LEU A 32 12.37 -5.70 -7.56
CA LEU A 32 13.57 -5.67 -8.37
C LEU A 32 13.64 -4.37 -9.17
N CYS A 33 14.85 -3.87 -9.35
CA CYS A 33 15.07 -2.74 -10.24
C CYS A 33 14.86 -3.21 -11.68
N PRO A 34 13.97 -2.55 -12.44
CA PRO A 34 13.72 -3.00 -13.82
C PRO A 34 14.89 -2.79 -14.76
N LYS A 35 15.85 -1.94 -14.39
CA LYS A 35 17.03 -1.70 -15.23
C LYS A 35 18.13 -2.73 -14.96
N THR A 36 18.38 -3.07 -13.71
CA THR A 36 19.54 -3.90 -13.33
C THR A 36 19.15 -5.29 -12.87
N GLY A 37 17.88 -5.50 -12.50
CA GLY A 37 17.44 -6.76 -11.91
C GLY A 37 17.89 -6.96 -10.47
N GLN A 38 18.54 -5.98 -9.88
CA GLN A 38 18.98 -6.08 -8.49
C GLN A 38 17.83 -5.79 -7.54
N PRO A 39 17.85 -6.39 -6.33
CA PRO A 39 16.76 -6.16 -5.39
C PRO A 39 16.81 -4.76 -4.80
N ASP A 40 15.63 -4.15 -4.71
CA ASP A 40 15.39 -2.93 -3.98
C ASP A 40 14.69 -3.28 -2.69
N PHE A 41 15.01 -2.57 -1.60
CA PHE A 41 14.42 -2.81 -0.29
C PHE A 41 13.78 -1.53 0.21
N ALA A 42 12.66 -1.69 0.91
CA ALA A 42 11.93 -0.53 1.43
C ALA A 42 11.21 -0.86 2.71
N THR A 43 10.96 0.19 3.50
CA THR A 43 10.00 0.13 4.59
C THR A 43 8.72 0.76 4.08
N MET A 44 7.64 -0.01 4.07
CA MET A 44 6.32 0.47 3.67
C MET A 44 5.54 0.85 4.92
N VAL A 45 5.04 2.08 4.96
CA VAL A 45 4.21 2.54 6.06
C VAL A 45 2.83 2.85 5.48
N LEU A 46 1.86 2.03 5.87
CA LEU A 46 0.47 2.20 5.46
C LEU A 46 -0.30 2.83 6.61
N GLU A 47 -0.95 3.96 6.33
CA GLU A 47 -1.79 4.65 7.31
C GLU A 47 -3.16 4.83 6.68
N TYR A 48 -4.23 4.47 7.39
CA TYR A 48 -5.55 4.69 6.80
C TYR A 48 -6.64 4.79 7.86
N ILE A 49 -7.75 5.40 7.44
CA ILE A 49 -8.98 5.46 8.23
C ILE A 49 -9.96 4.53 7.52
N PRO A 50 -10.34 3.40 8.13
CA PRO A 50 -11.23 2.46 7.48
C PRO A 50 -12.66 2.98 7.42
N ASP A 51 -13.39 2.57 6.38
CA ASP A 51 -14.83 2.79 6.30
C ASP A 51 -15.53 1.49 6.69
N GLU A 52 -16.02 0.73 5.74
CA GLU A 52 -16.72 -0.52 6.03
C GLU A 52 -15.76 -1.68 6.31
N LEU A 53 -14.57 -1.66 5.71
CA LEU A 53 -13.67 -2.81 5.70
C LEU A 53 -12.26 -2.42 6.12
N CYS A 54 -11.61 -3.35 6.83
CA CYS A 54 -10.18 -3.26 7.15
C CYS A 54 -9.44 -4.32 6.34
N VAL A 55 -8.18 -4.03 6.01
CA VAL A 55 -7.34 -5.04 5.33
C VAL A 55 -6.90 -6.10 6.34
N GLU A 56 -6.95 -7.35 5.92
CA GLU A 56 -6.51 -8.46 6.76
C GLU A 56 -4.99 -8.58 6.68
N LEU A 57 -4.32 -8.62 7.82
CA LEU A 57 -2.87 -8.41 7.90
C LEU A 57 -2.06 -9.53 7.25
N LYS A 58 -2.46 -10.79 7.42
CA LYS A 58 -1.73 -11.90 6.81
C LYS A 58 -1.77 -11.82 5.29
N SER A 59 -2.92 -11.49 4.74
CA SER A 59 -3.07 -11.33 3.30
C SER A 59 -2.27 -10.13 2.79
N TYR A 60 -2.20 -9.07 3.58
CA TYR A 60 -1.39 -7.91 3.22
C TYR A 60 0.09 -8.30 3.13
N LYS A 61 0.57 -9.09 4.09
CA LYS A 61 1.95 -9.59 4.06
C LYS A 61 2.21 -10.39 2.79
N LEU A 62 1.32 -11.32 2.46
CA LEU A 62 1.48 -12.15 1.26
C LEU A 62 1.42 -11.30 0.00
N TYR A 63 0.55 -10.30 -0.01
CA TYR A 63 0.44 -9.37 -1.12
C TYR A 63 1.76 -8.63 -1.35
N LEU A 64 2.35 -8.06 -0.30
CA LEU A 64 3.62 -7.36 -0.42
C LEU A 64 4.72 -8.30 -0.91
N ASN A 65 4.76 -9.53 -0.40
CA ASN A 65 5.76 -10.51 -0.82
C ASN A 65 5.64 -10.87 -2.30
N SER A 66 4.46 -10.71 -2.88
CA SER A 66 4.26 -11.07 -4.28
C SER A 66 5.05 -10.20 -5.25
N PHE A 67 5.58 -9.08 -4.78
CA PHE A 67 6.37 -8.17 -5.62
C PHE A 67 7.86 -8.50 -5.63
N ARG A 68 8.30 -9.47 -4.85
CA ARG A 68 9.72 -9.70 -4.62
C ARG A 68 10.54 -10.00 -5.89
N ASN A 69 9.90 -10.57 -6.89
CA ASN A 69 10.57 -10.91 -8.14
C ASN A 69 10.12 -10.03 -9.31
N ASP A 70 9.38 -8.97 -9.04
CA ASP A 70 8.85 -8.09 -10.07
C ASP A 70 9.78 -6.91 -10.30
N GLY A 71 10.16 -6.68 -11.55
CA GLY A 71 10.90 -5.49 -11.93
C GLY A 71 9.94 -4.33 -12.04
N ILE A 72 10.04 -3.36 -11.13
CA ILE A 72 9.10 -2.25 -11.09
C ILE A 72 9.77 -1.05 -10.43
N TYR A 73 9.52 0.14 -10.96
CA TYR A 73 10.07 1.37 -10.41
C TYR A 73 9.38 1.74 -9.10
N PHE A 74 10.10 2.51 -8.26
CA PHE A 74 9.61 2.94 -6.94
C PHE A 74 8.25 3.62 -7.04
N GLU A 75 8.13 4.54 -8.00
CA GLU A 75 6.90 5.32 -8.19
C GLU A 75 5.73 4.43 -8.58
N ALA A 76 6.00 3.45 -9.43
CA ALA A 76 4.95 2.57 -9.92
C ALA A 76 4.48 1.60 -8.84
N VAL A 77 5.41 1.00 -8.10
CA VAL A 77 5.00 0.01 -7.10
C VAL A 77 4.24 0.67 -5.96
N THR A 78 4.67 1.86 -5.54
CA THR A 78 3.99 2.56 -4.44
C THR A 78 2.55 2.89 -4.82
N ASN A 79 2.36 3.44 -6.02
CA ASN A 79 1.02 3.79 -6.48
C ASN A 79 0.16 2.56 -6.73
N ARG A 80 0.74 1.49 -7.25
CA ARG A 80 0.00 0.26 -7.47
C ARG A 80 -0.50 -0.35 -6.16
N ILE A 81 0.35 -0.37 -5.14
CA ILE A 81 -0.04 -0.90 -3.84
C ILE A 81 -1.16 -0.07 -3.25
N LEU A 82 -1.06 1.25 -3.32
CA LEU A 82 -2.14 2.12 -2.84
C LEU A 82 -3.44 1.82 -3.58
N ASP A 83 -3.40 1.75 -4.90
CA ASP A 83 -4.60 1.52 -5.70
C ASP A 83 -5.25 0.18 -5.37
N ASP A 84 -4.45 -0.87 -5.19
CA ASP A 84 -4.99 -2.18 -4.86
C ASP A 84 -5.65 -2.18 -3.49
N LEU A 85 -5.01 -1.55 -2.50
CA LEU A 85 -5.58 -1.47 -1.15
C LEU A 85 -6.85 -0.63 -1.13
N VAL A 86 -6.86 0.47 -1.86
CA VAL A 86 -8.06 1.30 -1.96
C VAL A 86 -9.21 0.51 -2.60
N ALA A 87 -8.91 -0.26 -3.63
CA ALA A 87 -9.93 -1.03 -4.34
C ALA A 87 -10.62 -2.05 -3.43
N VAL A 88 -9.87 -2.70 -2.54
CA VAL A 88 -10.46 -3.75 -1.69
C VAL A 88 -11.05 -3.22 -0.40
N THR A 89 -10.56 -2.10 0.15
CA THR A 89 -11.03 -1.59 1.43
C THR A 89 -11.94 -0.38 1.31
N GLN A 90 -11.80 0.41 0.24
CA GLN A 90 -12.55 1.65 0.03
C GLN A 90 -12.54 2.54 1.27
N PRO A 91 -11.34 2.93 1.74
CA PRO A 91 -11.19 3.63 3.01
C PRO A 91 -11.65 5.08 2.92
N ARG A 92 -11.85 5.72 4.07
CA ARG A 92 -12.13 7.15 4.10
C ARG A 92 -10.90 7.97 3.75
N TYR A 93 -9.74 7.46 4.10
CA TYR A 93 -8.44 8.06 3.83
C TYR A 93 -7.39 6.96 3.81
N MET A 94 -6.39 7.08 2.95
CA MET A 94 -5.28 6.15 2.94
C MET A 94 -4.03 6.84 2.44
N LYS A 95 -2.91 6.54 3.10
CA LYS A 95 -1.60 7.06 2.72
C LYS A 95 -0.61 5.92 2.78
N LEU A 96 0.15 5.76 1.71
CA LEU A 96 1.24 4.80 1.67
C LEU A 96 2.53 5.55 1.48
N THR A 97 3.46 5.37 2.43
CA THR A 97 4.79 5.94 2.36
C THR A 97 5.78 4.81 2.14
N ALA A 98 6.52 4.87 1.06
CA ALA A 98 7.54 3.88 0.74
C ALA A 98 8.91 4.51 0.93
N ASN A 99 9.63 4.06 1.96
CA ASN A 99 10.96 4.54 2.28
C ASN A 99 11.96 3.53 1.74
N PHE A 100 12.59 3.87 0.60
CA PHE A 100 13.52 2.96 -0.06
C PHE A 100 14.92 3.13 0.53
N ASN A 101 15.61 2.00 0.72
CA ASN A 101 16.97 2.00 1.23
C ASN A 101 17.91 2.66 0.24
N VAL A 102 19.05 3.12 0.76
CA VAL A 102 20.03 3.82 -0.05
C VAL A 102 20.52 2.94 -1.20
N ARG A 103 20.59 3.56 -2.36
CA ARG A 103 21.12 2.90 -3.56
C ARG A 103 21.94 3.94 -4.33
N GLY A 104 23.23 3.61 -4.55
CA GLY A 104 24.14 4.55 -5.20
C GLY A 104 24.26 5.86 -4.44
N GLY A 105 24.15 5.81 -3.11
CA GLY A 105 24.22 7.00 -2.28
C GLY A 105 22.96 7.82 -2.20
N ILE A 106 21.86 7.35 -2.83
CA ILE A 106 20.60 8.10 -2.88
C ILE A 106 19.53 7.33 -2.10
N THR A 107 18.81 8.02 -1.23
CA THR A 107 17.59 7.49 -0.60
C THR A 107 16.40 8.15 -1.27
N SER A 108 15.29 7.40 -1.33
CA SER A 108 14.07 7.92 -1.98
C SER A 108 12.86 7.60 -1.12
N VAL A 109 11.94 8.53 -1.08
CA VAL A 109 10.66 8.35 -0.39
C VAL A 109 9.56 8.67 -1.39
N VAL A 110 8.63 7.74 -1.56
CA VAL A 110 7.47 7.96 -2.42
C VAL A 110 6.24 7.92 -1.52
N VAL A 111 5.40 8.95 -1.61
CA VAL A 111 4.19 9.06 -0.80
C VAL A 111 3.00 9.19 -1.74
N ALA A 112 2.02 8.31 -1.56
CA ALA A 112 0.80 8.36 -2.35
C ALA A 112 -0.40 8.37 -1.39
N GLU A 113 -1.39 9.23 -1.69
CA GLU A 113 -2.54 9.43 -0.81
C GLU A 113 -3.84 9.26 -1.57
N TYR A 114 -4.86 8.83 -0.82
CA TYR A 114 -6.22 8.69 -1.35
C TYR A 114 -7.20 9.29 -0.36
N PHE A 115 -8.12 10.10 -0.86
CA PHE A 115 -9.20 10.71 -0.07
C PHE A 115 -10.51 10.26 -0.68
N LYS A 116 -11.36 9.61 0.12
CA LYS A 116 -12.65 9.18 -0.37
C LYS A 116 -13.51 10.40 -0.67
N GLU A 117 -14.16 10.35 -1.82
CA GLU A 117 -15.06 11.42 -2.17
C GLU A 117 -16.28 11.38 -1.26
N ASP A 118 -16.53 12.50 -0.63
CA ASP A 118 -17.61 12.65 0.33
C ASP A 118 -18.89 12.98 -0.44
N SER A 119 -20.03 12.45 0.02
CA SER A 119 -21.29 12.77 -0.60
C SER A 119 -21.62 14.27 -0.52
N LEU A 120 -21.02 14.96 0.44
CA LEU A 120 -21.18 16.41 0.54
C LEU A 120 -20.59 17.15 -0.64
N ASN A 121 -19.57 16.58 -1.25
CA ASN A 121 -18.93 17.17 -2.41
C ASN A 121 -19.82 17.12 -3.64
N ASP A 122 -20.87 16.34 -3.57
CA ASP A 122 -21.78 16.16 -4.68
C ASP A 122 -22.89 17.20 -4.70
N GLN A 123 -22.93 18.07 -3.74
CA GLN A 123 -23.99 19.08 -3.64
C GLN A 123 -23.85 20.21 -4.62
#